data_04d594bf4f6da5d0563e3532a507c7a2
#
_entry.id   04d594bf4f6da5d0563e3532a507c7a2
#
_cell.length_a   1.000
_cell.length_b   1.000
_cell.length_c   1.000
_cell.angle_alpha   90.00
_cell.angle_beta   90.00
_cell.angle_gamma   90.00
#
_symmetry.space_group_name_H-M   'P 1'
#
loop_
_entity.id
_entity.type
_entity.pdbx_description
1 polymer ?
#
loop_
_entity_poly.entity_id
_entity_poly.type
_entity_poly.pdbx_seq_one_letter_code
_entity_poly.pdbx_strand_id
1 'polypeptide(L)'
;LRTILIANPKGGSGKTTIATNLAGYFATRGKHVVLSDTDRQHSALSWLSRRPEKLPLIHGMDGRGKHKDSLSADWTIIDSPAGLRGEKLSNAVKLADWIIVPIQPSAFDIGATEEFLEVLREEKAVRKEKTFVAVIGMRIDSRTRSAATLQAYLAKSGFPVMGNIRDAQIYALAAEQGISLFDIRPSQVSRDLQQWAPLLHWIVNADRDTKVNENAE
;
A
#
# COMPACT_ATOMS: atom_id res chain seq x y z
N LEU A 1 -1.41 0.10 -17.45
CA LEU A 1 -2.03 -0.10 -16.14
C LEU A 1 -1.00 -0.68 -15.17
N ARG A 2 -0.86 -0.07 -14.00
CA ARG A 2 0.01 -0.51 -12.89
C ARG A 2 -0.85 -0.84 -11.68
N THR A 3 -0.57 -1.95 -11.01
CA THR A 3 -1.40 -2.43 -9.90
C THR A 3 -0.57 -2.59 -8.63
N ILE A 4 -1.00 -1.96 -7.54
CA ILE A 4 -0.41 -2.10 -6.21
C ILE A 4 -1.42 -2.78 -5.30
N LEU A 5 -1.06 -3.93 -4.75
CA LEU A 5 -1.83 -4.64 -3.74
C LEU A 5 -1.30 -4.29 -2.34
N ILE A 6 -2.18 -3.86 -1.45
CA ILE A 6 -1.84 -3.69 -0.04
C ILE A 6 -2.40 -4.88 0.72
N ALA A 7 -1.55 -5.72 1.28
CA ALA A 7 -1.96 -6.97 1.89
C ALA A 7 -1.24 -7.25 3.21
N ASN A 8 -1.99 -7.70 4.20
CA ASN A 8 -1.51 -8.27 5.47
C ASN A 8 -2.67 -9.05 6.10
N PRO A 9 -2.42 -10.24 6.69
CA PRO A 9 -3.48 -11.06 7.28
C PRO A 9 -4.14 -10.43 8.51
N LYS A 10 -3.49 -9.47 9.17
CA LYS A 10 -3.99 -8.83 10.40
C LYS A 10 -4.92 -7.66 10.10
N GLY A 11 -6.02 -7.59 10.86
CA GLY A 11 -6.84 -6.40 10.95
C GLY A 11 -6.07 -5.25 11.63
N GLY A 12 -6.31 -4.01 11.19
CA GLY A 12 -5.67 -2.84 11.78
C GLY A 12 -4.20 -2.63 11.41
N SER A 13 -3.59 -3.45 10.57
CA SER A 13 -2.16 -3.35 10.18
C SER A 13 -1.81 -2.05 9.41
N GLY A 14 -2.79 -1.27 8.96
CA GLY A 14 -2.57 -0.02 8.23
C GLY A 14 -2.78 -0.12 6.72
N LYS A 15 -3.38 -1.20 6.21
CA LYS A 15 -3.64 -1.39 4.76
C LYS A 15 -4.37 -0.22 4.14
N THR A 16 -5.53 0.14 4.68
CA THR A 16 -6.34 1.26 4.18
C THR A 16 -5.59 2.59 4.24
N THR A 17 -4.78 2.82 5.29
CA THR A 17 -3.93 4.03 5.40
C THR A 17 -2.92 4.09 4.25
N ILE A 18 -2.25 2.98 3.94
CA ILE A 18 -1.32 2.92 2.81
C ILE A 18 -2.07 3.11 1.48
N ALA A 19 -3.17 2.39 1.27
CA ALA A 19 -3.95 2.43 0.04
C ALA A 19 -4.46 3.84 -0.29
N THR A 20 -5.09 4.51 0.67
CA THR A 20 -5.65 5.86 0.49
C THR A 20 -4.58 6.92 0.26
N ASN A 21 -3.44 6.82 0.95
CA ASN A 21 -2.32 7.74 0.75
C ASN A 21 -1.62 7.52 -0.59
N LEU A 22 -1.41 6.29 -1.05
CA LEU A 22 -0.88 6.02 -2.39
C LEU A 22 -1.83 6.51 -3.48
N ALA A 23 -3.14 6.29 -3.32
CA ALA A 23 -4.13 6.80 -4.27
C ALA A 23 -4.07 8.34 -4.36
N GLY A 24 -4.01 9.05 -3.23
CA GLY A 24 -3.84 10.50 -3.18
C GLY A 24 -2.50 10.95 -3.78
N TYR A 25 -1.41 10.22 -3.52
CA TYR A 25 -0.09 10.52 -4.09
C TYR A 25 -0.09 10.54 -5.61
N PHE A 26 -0.66 9.52 -6.24
CA PHE A 26 -0.71 9.44 -7.70
C PHE A 26 -1.71 10.44 -8.28
N ALA A 27 -2.87 10.61 -7.65
CA ALA A 27 -3.88 11.56 -8.10
C ALA A 27 -3.35 13.01 -8.09
N THR A 28 -2.64 13.43 -7.03
CA THR A 28 -2.02 14.78 -6.96
C THR A 28 -0.91 15.01 -8.01
N ARG A 29 -0.47 13.95 -8.70
CA ARG A 29 0.48 14.00 -9.82
C ARG A 29 -0.18 13.87 -11.18
N GLY A 30 -1.51 14.07 -11.23
CA GLY A 30 -2.28 14.05 -12.48
C GLY A 30 -2.44 12.64 -13.08
N LYS A 31 -2.29 11.57 -12.28
CA LYS A 31 -2.52 10.21 -12.74
C LYS A 31 -3.99 9.82 -12.60
N HIS A 32 -4.48 9.02 -13.53
CA HIS A 32 -5.78 8.38 -13.43
C HIS A 32 -5.67 7.21 -12.45
N VAL A 33 -6.33 7.33 -11.29
CA VAL A 33 -6.22 6.37 -10.20
C VAL A 33 -7.55 5.69 -9.92
N VAL A 34 -7.51 4.36 -9.82
CA VAL A 34 -8.60 3.54 -9.29
C VAL A 34 -8.20 3.05 -7.90
N LEU A 35 -9.04 3.29 -6.90
CA LEU A 35 -8.95 2.73 -5.56
C LEU A 35 -9.96 1.57 -5.45
N SER A 36 -9.46 0.35 -5.50
CA SER A 36 -10.26 -0.86 -5.39
C SER A 36 -10.30 -1.35 -3.95
N ASP A 37 -11.48 -1.35 -3.36
CA ASP A 37 -11.70 -1.83 -2.00
C ASP A 37 -12.33 -3.23 -2.05
N THR A 38 -11.58 -4.23 -1.62
CA THR A 38 -12.02 -5.63 -1.60
C THR A 38 -12.40 -6.11 -0.20
N ASP A 39 -12.28 -5.25 0.83
CA ASP A 39 -12.71 -5.54 2.19
C ASP A 39 -14.23 -5.34 2.34
N ARG A 40 -14.87 -6.18 3.15
CA ARG A 40 -16.30 -6.05 3.46
C ARG A 40 -16.66 -4.78 4.23
N GLN A 41 -15.70 -4.21 4.95
CA GLN A 41 -15.90 -2.97 5.69
C GLN A 41 -15.93 -1.73 4.79
N HIS A 42 -15.46 -1.84 3.56
CA HIS A 42 -15.40 -0.74 2.58
C HIS A 42 -14.79 0.54 3.14
N SER A 43 -13.74 0.42 3.97
CA SER A 43 -13.11 1.55 4.64
C SER A 43 -12.46 2.53 3.66
N ALA A 44 -11.86 2.03 2.58
CA ALA A 44 -11.27 2.88 1.55
C ALA A 44 -12.33 3.61 0.71
N LEU A 45 -13.43 2.95 0.36
CA LEU A 45 -14.56 3.60 -0.31
C LEU A 45 -15.29 4.60 0.60
N SER A 46 -15.43 4.30 1.89
CA SER A 46 -15.96 5.23 2.88
C SER A 46 -15.06 6.47 3.03
N TRP A 47 -13.73 6.32 2.99
CA TRP A 47 -12.81 7.45 2.92
C TRP A 47 -13.03 8.25 1.64
N LEU A 48 -13.13 7.60 0.50
CA LEU A 48 -13.32 8.24 -0.78
C LEU A 48 -14.63 9.03 -0.86
N SER A 49 -15.72 8.55 -0.25
CA SER A 49 -17.01 9.27 -0.22
C SER A 49 -16.95 10.61 0.53
N ARG A 50 -15.94 10.81 1.40
CA ARG A 50 -15.69 12.07 2.10
C ARG A 50 -14.71 12.98 1.38
N ARG A 51 -14.11 12.50 0.26
CA ARG A 51 -13.08 13.26 -0.44
C ARG A 51 -13.66 14.56 -1.02
N PRO A 52 -13.06 15.72 -0.73
CA PRO A 52 -13.52 17.00 -1.27
C PRO A 52 -13.44 17.04 -2.80
N GLU A 53 -14.49 17.50 -3.48
CA GLU A 53 -14.58 17.58 -4.95
C GLU A 53 -13.49 18.45 -5.59
N LYS A 54 -12.95 19.41 -4.86
CA LYS A 54 -11.85 20.29 -5.31
C LYS A 54 -10.49 19.59 -5.42
N LEU A 55 -10.37 18.40 -4.87
CA LEU A 55 -9.15 17.61 -4.96
C LEU A 55 -9.13 16.74 -6.23
N PRO A 56 -7.94 16.30 -6.68
CA PRO A 56 -7.83 15.40 -7.82
C PRO A 56 -8.70 14.16 -7.64
N LEU A 57 -9.42 13.80 -8.72
CA LEU A 57 -10.34 12.67 -8.72
C LEU A 57 -9.62 11.35 -8.51
N ILE A 58 -10.23 10.49 -7.69
CA ILE A 58 -9.88 9.07 -7.53
C ILE A 58 -11.16 8.28 -7.78
N HIS A 59 -11.12 7.32 -8.69
CA HIS A 59 -12.25 6.45 -8.97
C HIS A 59 -12.33 5.31 -7.96
N GLY A 60 -13.47 5.16 -7.28
CA GLY A 60 -13.72 4.07 -6.36
C GLY A 60 -14.23 2.83 -7.09
N MET A 61 -13.74 1.65 -6.70
CA MET A 61 -14.23 0.39 -7.21
C MET A 61 -14.48 -0.59 -6.05
N ASP A 62 -15.69 -1.11 -5.94
CA ASP A 62 -15.97 -2.31 -5.13
C ASP A 62 -15.31 -3.51 -5.83
N GLY A 63 -14.43 -4.21 -5.14
CA GLY A 63 -13.63 -5.33 -5.70
C GLY A 63 -14.42 -6.47 -6.35
N ARG A 64 -15.75 -6.39 -6.36
CA ARG A 64 -16.66 -7.33 -7.03
C ARG A 64 -17.03 -6.92 -8.45
N GLY A 65 -16.67 -5.70 -8.86
CA GLY A 65 -17.08 -5.10 -10.14
C GLY A 65 -15.97 -5.09 -11.18
N LYS A 66 -16.35 -5.38 -12.44
CA LYS A 66 -15.55 -5.02 -13.62
C LYS A 66 -16.00 -3.63 -14.05
N HIS A 67 -15.28 -2.58 -13.71
CA HIS A 67 -15.61 -1.23 -14.18
C HIS A 67 -14.84 -0.89 -15.45
N LYS A 68 -15.54 -0.24 -16.40
CA LYS A 68 -14.93 0.30 -17.63
C LYS A 68 -13.80 1.30 -17.32
N ASP A 69 -13.88 2.00 -16.19
CA ASP A 69 -12.90 2.99 -15.75
C ASP A 69 -11.53 2.39 -15.39
N SER A 70 -11.47 1.11 -15.01
CA SER A 70 -10.19 0.43 -14.77
C SER A 70 -9.36 0.23 -16.03
N LEU A 71 -9.99 0.26 -17.23
CA LEU A 71 -9.29 0.06 -18.51
C LEU A 71 -8.48 1.29 -18.94
N SER A 72 -8.76 2.47 -18.39
CA SER A 72 -8.06 3.72 -18.68
C SER A 72 -7.19 4.22 -17.52
N ALA A 73 -7.12 3.47 -16.41
CA ALA A 73 -6.34 3.87 -15.25
C ALA A 73 -4.83 3.74 -15.49
N ASP A 74 -4.07 4.73 -15.02
CA ASP A 74 -2.61 4.61 -14.91
C ASP A 74 -2.25 3.67 -13.75
N TRP A 75 -2.97 3.82 -12.63
CA TRP A 75 -2.72 3.09 -11.39
C TRP A 75 -4.00 2.51 -10.78
N THR A 76 -3.94 1.25 -10.39
CA THR A 76 -4.94 0.61 -9.53
C THR A 76 -4.32 0.32 -8.17
N ILE A 77 -4.92 0.82 -7.10
CA ILE A 77 -4.52 0.54 -5.71
C ILE A 77 -5.58 -0.36 -5.11
N ILE A 78 -5.17 -1.55 -4.67
CA ILE A 78 -6.08 -2.55 -4.10
C ILE A 78 -5.91 -2.58 -2.57
N ASP A 79 -6.95 -2.16 -1.85
CA ASP A 79 -7.06 -2.35 -0.40
C ASP A 79 -7.68 -3.73 -0.13
N SER A 80 -6.90 -4.64 0.43
CA SER A 80 -7.33 -6.01 0.63
C SER A 80 -7.90 -6.27 2.03
N PRO A 81 -8.82 -7.26 2.16
CA PRO A 81 -9.35 -7.64 3.47
C PRO A 81 -8.26 -8.25 4.37
N ALA A 82 -8.50 -8.17 5.68
CA ALA A 82 -7.77 -9.01 6.61
C ALA A 82 -8.03 -10.50 6.31
N GLY A 83 -7.00 -11.34 6.44
CA GLY A 83 -7.11 -12.77 6.20
C GLY A 83 -7.20 -13.17 4.72
N LEU A 84 -6.75 -12.31 3.79
CA LEU A 84 -6.56 -12.70 2.39
C LEU A 84 -5.60 -13.89 2.29
N ARG A 85 -6.06 -15.04 1.76
CA ARG A 85 -5.29 -16.29 1.72
C ARG A 85 -5.78 -17.24 0.61
N GLY A 86 -5.01 -18.30 0.40
CA GLY A 86 -5.34 -19.36 -0.56
C GLY A 86 -5.50 -18.82 -1.97
N GLU A 87 -6.44 -19.38 -2.74
CA GLU A 87 -6.67 -19.02 -4.14
C GLU A 87 -6.96 -17.52 -4.35
N LYS A 88 -7.65 -16.87 -3.40
CA LYS A 88 -7.92 -15.43 -3.47
C LYS A 88 -6.63 -14.61 -3.39
N LEU A 89 -5.70 -15.01 -2.52
CA LEU A 89 -4.37 -14.39 -2.45
C LEU A 89 -3.59 -14.61 -3.74
N SER A 90 -3.51 -15.85 -4.22
CA SER A 90 -2.78 -16.18 -5.45
C SER A 90 -3.32 -15.41 -6.66
N ASN A 91 -4.64 -15.23 -6.75
CA ASN A 91 -5.25 -14.43 -7.82
C ASN A 91 -4.93 -12.93 -7.69
N ALA A 92 -4.95 -12.38 -6.48
CA ALA A 92 -4.57 -10.99 -6.24
C ALA A 92 -3.07 -10.73 -6.53
N VAL A 93 -2.20 -11.66 -6.12
CA VAL A 93 -0.75 -11.61 -6.40
C VAL A 93 -0.46 -11.61 -7.90
N LYS A 94 -1.16 -12.43 -8.69
CA LYS A 94 -1.01 -12.48 -10.15
C LYS A 94 -1.37 -11.18 -10.87
N LEU A 95 -2.26 -10.38 -10.28
CA LEU A 95 -2.72 -9.11 -10.83
C LEU A 95 -1.85 -7.92 -10.42
N ALA A 96 -1.01 -8.10 -9.39
CA ALA A 96 -0.23 -7.02 -8.80
C ALA A 96 1.18 -6.95 -9.39
N ASP A 97 1.61 -5.74 -9.75
CA ASP A 97 3.01 -5.45 -10.05
C ASP A 97 3.81 -5.26 -8.73
N TRP A 98 3.17 -4.67 -7.72
CA TRP A 98 3.75 -4.47 -6.38
C TRP A 98 2.82 -4.96 -5.29
N ILE A 99 3.39 -5.56 -4.25
CA ILE A 99 2.71 -5.90 -3.00
C ILE A 99 3.39 -5.13 -1.87
N ILE A 100 2.61 -4.33 -1.15
CA ILE A 100 3.07 -3.62 0.04
C ILE A 100 2.47 -4.29 1.26
N VAL A 101 3.34 -4.71 2.19
CA VAL A 101 2.94 -5.40 3.42
C VAL A 101 3.19 -4.47 4.62
N PRO A 102 2.15 -3.75 5.09
CA PRO A 102 2.25 -2.95 6.30
C PRO A 102 2.29 -3.84 7.54
N ILE A 103 3.19 -3.57 8.48
CA ILE A 103 3.37 -4.34 9.72
C ILE A 103 3.47 -3.42 10.93
N GLN A 104 2.78 -3.77 12.03
CA GLN A 104 2.87 -3.05 13.30
C GLN A 104 3.92 -3.66 14.25
N PRO A 105 4.47 -2.87 15.19
CA PRO A 105 5.51 -3.31 16.11
C PRO A 105 4.93 -4.11 17.30
N SER A 106 4.21 -5.20 17.04
CA SER A 106 3.75 -6.13 18.07
C SER A 106 4.21 -7.56 17.75
N ALA A 107 4.43 -8.36 18.76
CA ALA A 107 4.85 -9.74 18.59
C ALA A 107 3.83 -10.58 17.77
N PHE A 108 2.53 -10.32 17.98
CA PHE A 108 1.48 -11.03 17.25
C PHE A 108 1.39 -10.59 15.78
N ASP A 109 1.66 -9.32 15.48
CA ASP A 109 1.69 -8.83 14.09
C ASP A 109 2.92 -9.37 13.37
N ILE A 110 4.07 -9.39 14.04
CA ILE A 110 5.32 -9.93 13.48
C ILE A 110 5.13 -11.40 13.13
N GLY A 111 4.66 -12.25 14.07
CA GLY A 111 4.48 -13.68 13.79
C GLY A 111 3.51 -13.97 12.66
N ALA A 112 2.34 -13.30 12.62
CA ALA A 112 1.37 -13.48 11.55
C ALA A 112 1.88 -12.98 10.19
N THR A 113 2.70 -11.92 10.20
CA THR A 113 3.29 -11.39 8.96
C THR A 113 4.43 -12.29 8.46
N GLU A 114 5.19 -12.91 9.35
CA GLU A 114 6.23 -13.88 8.99
C GLU A 114 5.66 -15.03 8.18
N GLU A 115 4.61 -15.69 8.69
CA GLU A 115 3.91 -16.76 7.96
C GLU A 115 3.37 -16.27 6.60
N PHE A 116 2.84 -15.06 6.55
CA PHE A 116 2.32 -14.47 5.32
C PHE A 116 3.42 -14.18 4.29
N LEU A 117 4.58 -13.68 4.71
CA LEU A 117 5.71 -13.42 3.84
C LEU A 117 6.29 -14.73 3.26
N GLU A 118 6.30 -15.82 4.04
CA GLU A 118 6.68 -17.13 3.51
C GLU A 118 5.71 -17.59 2.40
N VAL A 119 4.40 -17.42 2.62
CA VAL A 119 3.41 -17.75 1.58
C VAL A 119 3.63 -16.88 0.33
N LEU A 120 3.89 -15.59 0.48
CA LEU A 120 4.18 -14.71 -0.67
C LEU A 120 5.46 -15.12 -1.42
N ARG A 121 6.49 -15.57 -0.70
CA ARG A 121 7.75 -16.05 -1.31
C ARG A 121 7.53 -17.25 -2.21
N GLU A 122 6.58 -18.14 -1.87
CA GLU A 122 6.24 -19.31 -2.67
C GLU A 122 5.33 -19.00 -3.87
N GLU A 123 4.71 -17.83 -3.92
CA GLU A 123 3.87 -17.43 -5.06
C GLU A 123 4.68 -17.34 -6.36
N LYS A 124 4.18 -17.99 -7.42
CA LYS A 124 4.89 -18.10 -8.71
C LYS A 124 5.24 -16.74 -9.32
N ALA A 125 4.38 -15.74 -9.17
CA ALA A 125 4.62 -14.41 -9.71
C ALA A 125 5.77 -13.70 -8.98
N VAL A 126 5.87 -13.87 -7.66
CA VAL A 126 6.96 -13.34 -6.82
C VAL A 126 8.28 -14.06 -7.16
N ARG A 127 8.28 -15.40 -7.18
CA ARG A 127 9.47 -16.20 -7.53
C ARG A 127 10.02 -15.92 -8.92
N LYS A 128 9.18 -15.47 -9.85
CA LYS A 128 9.55 -15.11 -11.22
C LYS A 128 9.81 -13.62 -11.41
N GLU A 129 9.89 -12.87 -10.32
CA GLU A 129 10.12 -11.42 -10.33
C GLU A 129 9.12 -10.62 -11.18
N LYS A 130 7.92 -11.17 -11.37
CA LYS A 130 6.81 -10.46 -12.04
C LYS A 130 6.00 -9.57 -11.09
N THR A 131 6.10 -9.87 -9.79
CA THR A 131 5.46 -9.13 -8.71
C THR A 131 6.51 -8.84 -7.65
N PHE A 132 6.71 -7.57 -7.35
CA PHE A 132 7.67 -7.12 -6.35
C PHE A 132 7.01 -6.97 -4.99
N VAL A 133 7.65 -7.45 -3.94
CA VAL A 133 7.13 -7.39 -2.56
C VAL A 133 8.03 -6.52 -1.71
N ALA A 134 7.44 -5.63 -0.92
CA ALA A 134 8.15 -4.85 0.09
C ALA A 134 7.35 -4.75 1.39
N VAL A 135 8.04 -4.56 2.49
CA VAL A 135 7.46 -4.37 3.82
C VAL A 135 7.64 -2.93 4.29
N ILE A 136 6.68 -2.44 5.09
CA ILE A 136 6.74 -1.10 5.69
C ILE A 136 6.24 -1.16 7.13
N GLY A 137 7.01 -0.58 8.06
CA GLY A 137 6.61 -0.44 9.44
C GLY A 137 5.51 0.60 9.62
N MET A 138 4.48 0.26 10.39
CA MET A 138 3.34 1.14 10.66
C MET A 138 3.23 1.46 12.14
N ARG A 139 2.79 2.69 12.46
CA ARG A 139 2.62 3.18 13.84
C ARG A 139 3.88 3.01 14.69
N ILE A 140 5.00 3.39 14.12
CA ILE A 140 6.31 3.22 14.78
C ILE A 140 6.62 4.40 15.70
N ASP A 141 6.78 4.14 16.98
CA ASP A 141 7.53 5.02 17.88
C ASP A 141 8.93 4.45 18.05
N SER A 142 9.91 5.08 17.42
CA SER A 142 11.30 4.62 17.37
C SER A 142 12.00 4.52 18.74
N ARG A 143 11.39 5.11 19.78
CA ARG A 143 11.89 5.05 21.17
C ARG A 143 11.50 3.77 21.89
N THR A 144 10.61 2.96 21.31
CA THR A 144 10.06 1.78 21.98
C THR A 144 10.86 0.53 21.69
N ARG A 145 10.86 -0.40 22.66
CA ARG A 145 11.47 -1.71 22.49
C ARG A 145 10.80 -2.53 21.38
N SER A 146 9.49 -2.38 21.22
CA SER A 146 8.73 -3.06 20.16
C SER A 146 9.14 -2.61 18.75
N ALA A 147 9.47 -1.32 18.59
CA ALA A 147 10.02 -0.82 17.32
C ALA A 147 11.39 -1.44 17.00
N ALA A 148 12.26 -1.55 18.01
CA ALA A 148 13.56 -2.20 17.84
C ALA A 148 13.42 -3.70 17.50
N THR A 149 12.47 -4.41 18.13
CA THR A 149 12.16 -5.80 17.81
C THR A 149 11.68 -5.95 16.36
N LEU A 150 10.78 -5.08 15.92
CA LEU A 150 10.31 -5.08 14.53
C LEU A 150 11.46 -4.83 13.55
N GLN A 151 12.33 -3.87 13.81
CA GLN A 151 13.48 -3.59 12.94
C GLN A 151 14.43 -4.79 12.83
N ALA A 152 14.71 -5.47 13.94
CA ALA A 152 15.53 -6.67 13.94
C ALA A 152 14.91 -7.81 13.14
N TYR A 153 13.58 -7.95 13.17
CA TYR A 153 12.84 -8.89 12.34
C TYR A 153 12.91 -8.51 10.87
N LEU A 154 12.59 -7.27 10.53
CA LEU A 154 12.56 -6.79 9.16
C LEU A 154 13.92 -6.93 8.46
N ALA A 155 15.02 -6.71 9.18
CA ALA A 155 16.38 -6.91 8.65
C ALA A 155 16.66 -8.36 8.23
N LYS A 156 15.89 -9.34 8.75
CA LYS A 156 16.03 -10.77 8.45
C LYS A 156 14.94 -11.30 7.52
N SER A 157 13.93 -10.51 7.21
CA SER A 157 12.76 -10.96 6.44
C SER A 157 13.07 -11.37 5.01
N GLY A 158 14.21 -10.91 4.47
CA GLY A 158 14.60 -11.16 3.07
C GLY A 158 13.81 -10.35 2.02
N PHE A 159 12.91 -9.46 2.47
CA PHE A 159 12.21 -8.52 1.61
C PHE A 159 12.70 -7.08 1.81
N PRO A 160 12.68 -6.23 0.78
CA PRO A 160 13.00 -4.82 0.91
C PRO A 160 12.13 -4.11 1.96
N VAL A 161 12.77 -3.32 2.82
CA VAL A 161 12.10 -2.53 3.87
C VAL A 161 11.99 -1.09 3.42
N MET A 162 10.76 -0.59 3.23
CA MET A 162 10.49 0.75 2.70
C MET A 162 10.31 1.81 3.79
N GLY A 163 10.98 1.61 4.91
CA GLY A 163 10.97 2.56 6.03
C GLY A 163 9.85 2.32 7.05
N ASN A 164 9.62 3.33 7.87
CA ASN A 164 8.69 3.29 8.98
C ASN A 164 7.79 4.52 8.99
N ILE A 165 6.50 4.30 9.04
CA ILE A 165 5.48 5.34 9.24
C ILE A 165 5.22 5.47 10.74
N ARG A 166 5.38 6.66 11.28
CA ARG A 166 5.16 6.94 12.70
C ARG A 166 3.69 6.86 13.09
N ASP A 167 3.42 6.64 14.37
CA ASP A 167 2.09 6.86 14.93
C ASP A 167 1.89 8.38 15.09
N ALA A 168 0.96 8.94 14.31
CA ALA A 168 0.69 10.36 14.30
C ALA A 168 -0.77 10.67 14.02
N GLN A 169 -1.32 11.59 14.78
CA GLN A 169 -2.73 11.99 14.69
C GLN A 169 -3.11 12.54 13.31
N ILE A 170 -2.15 13.08 12.56
CA ILE A 170 -2.39 13.61 11.21
C ILE A 170 -3.01 12.57 10.28
N TYR A 171 -2.68 11.28 10.42
CA TYR A 171 -3.27 10.20 9.62
C TYR A 171 -4.76 10.00 9.93
N ALA A 172 -5.14 10.09 11.21
CA ALA A 172 -6.54 9.99 11.62
C ALA A 172 -7.34 11.20 11.11
N LEU A 173 -6.83 12.41 11.31
CA LEU A 173 -7.47 13.64 10.84
C LEU A 173 -7.63 13.67 9.31
N ALA A 174 -6.61 13.26 8.58
CA ALA A 174 -6.68 13.17 7.13
C ALA A 174 -7.72 12.13 6.68
N ALA A 175 -7.76 10.97 7.35
CA ALA A 175 -8.73 9.93 7.06
C ALA A 175 -10.18 10.39 7.31
N GLU A 176 -10.45 11.11 8.38
CA GLU A 176 -11.77 11.68 8.69
C GLU A 176 -12.26 12.65 7.60
N GLN A 177 -11.34 13.39 6.99
CA GLN A 177 -11.65 14.39 5.96
C GLN A 177 -11.63 13.83 4.52
N GLY A 178 -11.36 12.56 4.32
CA GLY A 178 -11.24 11.96 2.98
C GLY A 178 -10.03 12.47 2.19
N ILE A 179 -8.99 12.96 2.88
CA ILE A 179 -7.77 13.47 2.24
C ILE A 179 -6.56 12.57 2.56
N SER A 180 -5.57 12.61 1.69
CA SER A 180 -4.26 11.98 1.91
C SER A 180 -3.27 13.01 2.47
N LEU A 181 -2.12 12.56 2.96
CA LEU A 181 -1.03 13.47 3.35
C LEU A 181 -0.53 14.31 2.17
N PHE A 182 -0.68 13.81 0.94
CA PHE A 182 -0.23 14.48 -0.28
C PHE A 182 -1.19 15.58 -0.76
N ASP A 183 -2.38 15.67 -0.18
CA ASP A 183 -3.33 16.77 -0.36
C ASP A 183 -3.07 17.93 0.63
N ILE A 184 -2.25 17.72 1.65
CA ILE A 184 -1.90 18.70 2.69
C ILE A 184 -0.65 19.48 2.24
N ARG A 185 -0.57 20.76 2.67
CA ARG A 185 0.61 21.59 2.38
C ARG A 185 1.87 20.92 2.94
N PRO A 186 2.93 20.73 2.12
CA PRO A 186 4.14 20.00 2.52
C PRO A 186 4.81 20.52 3.81
N SER A 187 4.73 21.82 4.07
CA SER A 187 5.29 22.44 5.28
C SER A 187 4.64 21.94 6.58
N GLN A 188 3.41 21.46 6.52
CA GLN A 188 2.66 20.96 7.69
C GLN A 188 2.92 19.47 7.97
N VAL A 189 3.36 18.72 6.96
CA VAL A 189 3.53 17.25 7.02
C VAL A 189 4.90 16.80 6.51
N SER A 190 5.89 17.67 6.50
CA SER A 190 7.22 17.42 5.92
C SER A 190 7.88 16.17 6.49
N ARG A 191 7.82 15.98 7.82
CA ARG A 191 8.37 14.80 8.49
C ARG A 191 7.68 13.51 8.05
N ASP A 192 6.36 13.57 7.86
CA ASP A 192 5.58 12.41 7.44
C ASP A 192 5.87 12.07 5.97
N LEU A 193 5.92 13.08 5.10
CA LEU A 193 6.27 12.89 3.69
C LEU A 193 7.67 12.28 3.51
N GLN A 194 8.63 12.64 4.34
CA GLN A 194 9.97 12.04 4.33
C GLN A 194 9.94 10.53 4.63
N GLN A 195 9.01 10.07 5.47
CA GLN A 195 8.84 8.65 5.78
C GLN A 195 8.24 7.84 4.62
N TRP A 196 7.48 8.49 3.74
CA TRP A 196 6.95 7.90 2.52
C TRP A 196 7.95 7.83 1.38
N ALA A 197 8.98 8.68 1.39
CA ALA A 197 9.90 8.83 0.29
C ALA A 197 10.56 7.52 -0.17
N PRO A 198 11.05 6.61 0.71
CA PRO A 198 11.65 5.35 0.27
C PRO A 198 10.67 4.47 -0.52
N LEU A 199 9.43 4.31 -0.02
CA LEU A 199 8.40 3.53 -0.68
C LEU A 199 8.05 4.10 -2.05
N LEU A 200 7.82 5.41 -2.13
CA LEU A 200 7.45 6.09 -3.37
C LEU A 200 8.57 6.03 -4.41
N HIS A 201 9.82 6.21 -3.96
CA HIS A 201 10.98 6.10 -4.82
C HIS A 201 11.12 4.70 -5.41
N TRP A 202 10.94 3.67 -4.59
CA TRP A 202 11.01 2.28 -5.02
C TRP A 202 9.93 1.95 -6.06
N ILE A 203 8.66 2.34 -5.83
CA ILE A 203 7.58 2.10 -6.79
C ILE A 203 7.84 2.83 -8.12
N VAL A 204 8.22 4.10 -8.07
CA VAL A 204 8.40 4.92 -9.29
C VAL A 204 9.63 4.49 -10.10
N ASN A 205 10.71 4.06 -9.46
CA ASN A 205 11.92 3.62 -10.18
C ASN A 205 11.72 2.25 -10.82
N ALA A 206 11.13 1.30 -10.14
CA ALA A 206 10.79 0.01 -10.73
C ALA A 206 9.85 0.16 -11.95
N ASP A 207 8.93 1.14 -11.92
CA ASP A 207 8.09 1.48 -13.08
C ASP A 207 8.92 2.00 -14.29
N ARG A 208 9.98 2.76 -14.04
CA ARG A 208 10.87 3.26 -15.11
C ARG A 208 11.68 2.15 -15.76
N ASP A 209 12.23 1.25 -14.98
CA ASP A 209 13.04 0.13 -15.47
C ASP A 209 12.19 -0.83 -16.32
N THR A 210 10.94 -1.07 -15.93
CA THR A 210 10.00 -1.88 -16.71
C THR A 210 9.69 -1.26 -18.06
N LYS A 211 9.45 0.07 -18.11
CA LYS A 211 9.15 0.78 -19.38
C LYS A 211 10.34 0.86 -20.33
N VAL A 212 11.55 0.90 -19.82
CA VAL A 212 12.75 0.88 -20.66
C VAL A 212 12.88 -0.47 -21.37
N ASN A 213 12.59 -1.56 -20.68
CA ASN A 213 12.64 -2.90 -21.23
C ASN A 213 11.50 -3.18 -22.25
N GLU A 214 10.28 -2.69 -22.01
CA GLU A 214 9.13 -2.82 -22.93
C GLU A 214 9.34 -2.06 -24.25
N ASN A 215 10.14 -0.99 -24.26
CA ASN A 215 10.45 -0.22 -25.48
C ASN A 215 11.70 -0.71 -26.21
N ALA A 216 12.40 -1.73 -25.70
CA ALA A 216 13.61 -2.30 -26.27
C ALA A 216 13.36 -3.64 -27.00
N GLU A 217 12.14 -4.18 -26.91
CA GLU A 217 11.64 -5.33 -27.67
C GLU A 217 10.75 -4.88 -28.84
#